data_7986eb0bdebcbba3d4cdaf6e92623587
#
_entry.id   7986eb0bdebcbba3d4cdaf6e92623587
#
_cell.length_a   1.000
_cell.length_b   1.000
_cell.length_c   1.000
_cell.angle_alpha   90.00
_cell.angle_beta   90.00
_cell.angle_gamma   90.00
#
_symmetry.space_group_name_H-M   'P 1'
#
loop_
_entity.id
_entity.type
_entity.pdbx_description
1 polymer ?
#
loop_
_entity_poly.entity_id
_entity_poly.type
_entity_poly.pdbx_seq_one_letter_code
_entity_poly.pdbx_strand_id
1 'polypeptide(L)'
;FVTAAQIPGPNVLAMIESDWPILADEWVEHCDQAVALVAAPTRARALAAAALVRVEYEVLPAVLDLEQAHALYAAGAGDDGALATRVLSSCDVSHGDASAAMKAAPHVIEGLYRSGAQEHVYIEPQGIIATPTGDGGIDIMGSLQCPYYVHGALSPVFGEGKVRVRQAVTGGGFGGKEDYPDIIAAHAALLALAADRPVKLIYDRHEDLRATTKRHPSRVQLRAGVDDDGKLLALEVDFFLD
;
A
#
# COMPACT_ATOMS: atom_id res chain seq x y z
N PHE A 1 10.60 11.84 -19.13
CA PHE A 1 10.78 10.44 -18.74
C PHE A 1 11.69 10.36 -17.53
N VAL A 2 11.25 9.68 -16.48
CA VAL A 2 11.97 9.52 -15.21
C VAL A 2 11.93 8.06 -14.79
N THR A 3 13.05 7.54 -14.31
CA THR A 3 13.19 6.21 -13.70
C THR A 3 13.76 6.35 -12.28
N ALA A 4 13.94 5.28 -11.56
CA ALA A 4 14.55 5.27 -10.23
C ALA A 4 15.92 5.97 -10.19
N ALA A 5 16.70 5.90 -11.27
CA ALA A 5 18.02 6.52 -11.36
C ALA A 5 18.03 8.06 -11.25
N GLN A 6 16.88 8.73 -11.44
CA GLN A 6 16.76 10.19 -11.32
C GLN A 6 16.19 10.66 -9.98
N ILE A 7 15.94 9.77 -9.04
CA ILE A 7 15.46 10.14 -7.70
C ILE A 7 16.60 10.83 -6.95
N PRO A 8 16.38 12.04 -6.41
CA PRO A 8 17.48 12.84 -5.83
C PRO A 8 17.91 12.36 -4.43
N GLY A 9 17.11 11.55 -3.78
CA GLY A 9 17.33 10.99 -2.46
C GLY A 9 17.13 9.48 -2.42
N PRO A 10 16.75 8.91 -1.27
CA PRO A 10 16.41 7.49 -1.17
C PRO A 10 15.21 7.14 -2.07
N ASN A 11 15.29 6.03 -2.79
CA ASN A 11 14.17 5.49 -3.57
C ASN A 11 13.19 4.73 -2.67
N VAL A 12 12.75 5.35 -1.60
CA VAL A 12 11.83 4.73 -0.64
C VAL A 12 11.00 5.80 0.07
N LEU A 13 9.74 5.51 0.29
CA LEU A 13 8.88 6.26 1.17
C LEU A 13 8.74 5.51 2.50
N ALA A 14 8.95 6.23 3.57
CA ALA A 14 8.85 5.72 4.93
C ALA A 14 7.66 6.36 5.63
N MET A 15 6.68 5.55 6.02
CA MET A 15 5.61 5.99 6.90
C MET A 15 5.73 5.37 8.29
N ILE A 16 5.74 4.06 8.37
CA ILE A 16 6.02 3.28 9.57
C ILE A 16 7.35 2.55 9.37
N GLU A 17 7.47 1.85 8.25
CA GLU A 17 8.68 1.17 7.79
C GLU A 17 9.20 1.84 6.52
N SER A 18 10.49 1.66 6.23
CA SER A 18 11.13 2.18 5.01
C SER A 18 11.17 1.07 3.96
N ASP A 19 10.02 0.71 3.43
CA ASP A 19 9.83 -0.49 2.60
C ASP A 19 9.09 -0.24 1.28
N TRP A 20 8.59 0.96 1.02
CA TRP A 20 7.85 1.25 -0.21
C TRP A 20 8.69 2.00 -1.23
N PRO A 21 9.19 1.34 -2.29
CA PRO A 21 9.93 2.01 -3.35
C PRO A 21 9.07 3.04 -4.10
N ILE A 22 9.62 4.23 -4.34
CA ILE A 22 8.96 5.27 -5.16
C ILE A 22 8.79 4.76 -6.59
N LEU A 23 9.84 4.16 -7.14
CA LEU A 23 9.83 3.48 -8.43
C LEU A 23 10.53 2.14 -8.28
N ALA A 24 9.99 1.10 -8.89
CA ALA A 24 10.66 -0.19 -8.96
C ALA A 24 11.99 -0.03 -9.70
N ASP A 25 13.06 -0.58 -9.13
CA ASP A 25 14.41 -0.54 -9.68
C ASP A 25 14.85 -1.93 -10.15
N GLU A 26 15.10 -2.84 -9.21
CA GLU A 26 15.50 -4.22 -9.52
C GLU A 26 14.31 -5.18 -9.54
N TRP A 27 13.29 -4.95 -8.70
CA TRP A 27 12.17 -5.85 -8.50
C TRP A 27 10.84 -5.15 -8.71
N VAL A 28 9.89 -5.89 -9.27
CA VAL A 28 8.47 -5.52 -9.28
C VAL A 28 7.75 -6.55 -8.44
N GLU A 29 7.19 -6.11 -7.33
CA GLU A 29 6.61 -6.99 -6.30
C GLU A 29 5.11 -7.16 -6.44
N HIS A 30 4.42 -6.18 -7.05
CA HIS A 30 2.97 -6.22 -7.23
C HIS A 30 2.51 -5.54 -8.51
N CYS A 31 1.27 -5.81 -8.93
CA CYS A 31 0.64 -5.14 -10.06
C CYS A 31 0.59 -3.62 -9.85
N ASP A 32 0.74 -2.88 -10.96
CA ASP A 32 0.70 -1.42 -11.01
C ASP A 32 1.79 -0.69 -10.19
N GLN A 33 2.80 -1.41 -9.70
CA GLN A 33 4.00 -0.76 -9.17
C GLN A 33 4.70 0.00 -10.30
N ALA A 34 4.96 1.29 -10.08
CA ALA A 34 5.53 2.16 -11.10
C ALA A 34 7.01 1.84 -11.36
N VAL A 35 7.37 1.66 -12.63
CA VAL A 35 8.77 1.43 -13.07
C VAL A 35 9.37 2.66 -13.75
N ALA A 36 8.53 3.53 -14.31
CA ALA A 36 8.94 4.75 -14.97
C ALA A 36 7.78 5.74 -15.02
N LEU A 37 8.11 7.01 -15.13
CA LEU A 37 7.15 8.10 -15.20
C LEU A 37 7.31 8.89 -16.49
N VAL A 38 6.19 9.33 -17.05
CA VAL A 38 6.17 10.14 -18.29
C VAL A 38 5.29 11.37 -18.08
N ALA A 39 5.81 12.54 -18.45
CA ALA A 39 5.05 13.77 -18.51
C ALA A 39 5.04 14.32 -19.93
N ALA A 40 3.93 14.96 -20.31
CA ALA A 40 3.78 15.66 -21.58
C ALA A 40 2.81 16.84 -21.41
N PRO A 41 2.78 17.79 -22.38
CA PRO A 41 1.88 18.95 -22.29
C PRO A 41 0.39 18.63 -22.20
N THR A 42 -0.04 17.44 -22.60
CA THR A 42 -1.42 16.96 -22.50
C THR A 42 -1.48 15.51 -22.03
N ARG A 43 -2.56 15.12 -21.34
CA ARG A 43 -2.79 13.73 -20.91
C ARG A 43 -2.74 12.75 -22.09
N ALA A 44 -3.33 13.10 -23.22
CA ALA A 44 -3.31 12.23 -24.39
C ALA A 44 -1.88 11.95 -24.91
N ARG A 45 -1.01 12.97 -24.91
CA ARG A 45 0.40 12.79 -25.30
C ARG A 45 1.18 12.01 -24.25
N ALA A 46 0.91 12.24 -22.96
CA ALA A 46 1.54 11.47 -21.88
C ALA A 46 1.20 9.98 -22.01
N LEU A 47 -0.07 9.64 -22.19
CA LEU A 47 -0.53 8.26 -22.39
C LEU A 47 0.09 7.63 -23.67
N ALA A 48 0.14 8.37 -24.77
CA ALA A 48 0.76 7.90 -25.99
C ALA A 48 2.27 7.64 -25.82
N ALA A 49 2.96 8.49 -25.05
CA ALA A 49 4.38 8.30 -24.76
C ALA A 49 4.60 7.14 -23.78
N ALA A 50 3.75 7.00 -22.76
CA ALA A 50 3.81 5.86 -21.82
C ALA A 50 3.64 4.51 -22.55
N ALA A 51 2.74 4.46 -23.53
CA ALA A 51 2.53 3.25 -24.35
C ALA A 51 3.75 2.85 -25.19
N LEU A 52 4.75 3.71 -25.37
CA LEU A 52 6.01 3.41 -26.04
C LEU A 52 7.08 2.84 -25.11
N VAL A 53 6.88 2.96 -23.79
CA VAL A 53 7.81 2.39 -22.81
C VAL A 53 7.75 0.87 -22.90
N ARG A 54 8.89 0.25 -23.04
CA ARG A 54 9.02 -1.21 -23.04
C ARG A 54 9.81 -1.62 -21.80
N VAL A 55 9.28 -2.58 -21.09
CA VAL A 55 9.93 -3.19 -19.92
C VAL A 55 10.10 -4.67 -20.22
N GLU A 56 11.30 -5.18 -20.03
CA GLU A 56 11.59 -6.61 -20.11
C GLU A 56 11.66 -7.16 -18.69
N TYR A 57 10.89 -8.20 -18.44
CA TYR A 57 10.80 -8.83 -17.11
C TYR A 57 11.35 -10.25 -17.17
N GLU A 58 12.13 -10.60 -16.16
CA GLU A 58 12.33 -11.99 -15.77
C GLU A 58 11.21 -12.37 -14.81
N VAL A 59 10.31 -13.24 -15.24
CA VAL A 59 9.14 -13.62 -14.44
C VAL A 59 9.54 -14.64 -13.39
N LEU A 60 9.33 -14.32 -12.13
CA LEU A 60 9.56 -15.19 -10.99
C LEU A 60 8.27 -15.86 -10.52
N PRO A 61 8.36 -17.01 -9.82
CA PRO A 61 7.21 -17.59 -9.16
C PRO A 61 6.60 -16.61 -8.16
N ALA A 62 5.29 -16.43 -8.21
CA ALA A 62 4.57 -15.50 -7.34
C ALA A 62 3.60 -16.24 -6.41
N VAL A 63 3.46 -15.75 -5.19
CA VAL A 63 2.40 -16.12 -4.25
C VAL A 63 1.30 -15.09 -4.40
N LEU A 64 0.10 -15.51 -4.85
CA LEU A 64 -0.95 -14.60 -5.30
C LEU A 64 -2.22 -14.66 -4.45
N ASP A 65 -2.26 -15.52 -3.46
CA ASP A 65 -3.40 -15.61 -2.55
C ASP A 65 -2.99 -16.02 -1.13
N LEU A 66 -3.79 -15.59 -0.17
CA LEU A 66 -3.57 -15.82 1.25
C LEU A 66 -3.57 -17.30 1.64
N GLU A 67 -4.34 -18.16 0.98
CA GLU A 67 -4.39 -19.60 1.29
C GLU A 67 -3.09 -20.27 0.87
N GLN A 68 -2.53 -19.88 -0.28
CA GLN A 68 -1.20 -20.33 -0.71
C GLN A 68 -0.11 -19.85 0.25
N ALA A 69 -0.13 -18.57 0.62
CA ALA A 69 0.81 -17.99 1.58
C ALA A 69 0.73 -18.72 2.93
N HIS A 70 -0.48 -18.93 3.44
CA HIS A 70 -0.72 -19.66 4.69
C HIS A 70 -0.21 -21.10 4.62
N ALA A 71 -0.46 -21.81 3.51
CA ALA A 71 0.01 -23.20 3.34
C ALA A 71 1.54 -23.29 3.32
N LEU A 72 2.21 -22.36 2.64
CA LEU A 72 3.67 -22.28 2.62
C LEU A 72 4.24 -21.98 4.01
N TYR A 73 3.66 -21.03 4.73
CA TYR A 73 4.01 -20.73 6.11
C TYR A 73 3.86 -21.95 7.02
N ALA A 74 2.72 -22.63 6.95
CA ALA A 74 2.45 -23.82 7.75
C ALA A 74 3.39 -24.99 7.41
N ALA A 75 3.89 -25.07 6.18
CA ALA A 75 4.91 -26.04 5.76
C ALA A 75 6.35 -25.66 6.18
N GLY A 76 6.53 -24.52 6.85
CA GLY A 76 7.85 -24.03 7.28
C GLY A 76 8.69 -23.48 6.13
N ALA A 77 8.08 -23.05 5.03
CA ALA A 77 8.77 -22.34 3.97
C ALA A 77 9.34 -21.04 4.55
N GLY A 78 10.66 -20.95 4.56
CA GLY A 78 11.38 -19.79 5.07
C GLY A 78 11.55 -18.71 4.02
N ASP A 79 12.26 -17.66 4.41
CA ASP A 79 12.62 -16.51 3.57
C ASP A 79 13.83 -16.90 2.68
N ASP A 80 13.63 -17.81 1.73
CA ASP A 80 14.69 -18.37 0.88
C ASP A 80 14.75 -17.78 -0.54
N GLY A 81 14.24 -16.57 -0.73
CA GLY A 81 14.35 -15.84 -2.00
C GLY A 81 13.04 -15.77 -2.80
N ALA A 82 12.98 -16.34 -3.99
CA ALA A 82 11.90 -16.11 -4.96
C ALA A 82 10.49 -16.60 -4.56
N LEU A 83 10.35 -17.39 -3.49
CA LEU A 83 9.07 -17.93 -2.98
C LEU A 83 8.84 -17.59 -1.51
N ALA A 84 9.57 -16.66 -0.96
CA ALA A 84 9.48 -16.30 0.45
C ALA A 84 8.09 -15.79 0.83
N THR A 85 7.43 -16.52 1.71
CA THR A 85 6.31 -15.97 2.48
C THR A 85 6.91 -15.26 3.69
N ARG A 86 6.89 -13.95 3.66
CA ARG A 86 7.41 -13.14 4.75
C ARG A 86 6.28 -12.89 5.75
N VAL A 87 6.44 -13.35 6.99
CA VAL A 87 5.60 -12.89 8.10
C VAL A 87 6.12 -11.52 8.53
N LEU A 88 5.38 -10.46 8.20
CA LEU A 88 5.76 -9.10 8.52
C LEU A 88 5.61 -8.81 10.01
N SER A 89 4.58 -9.35 10.64
CA SER A 89 4.33 -9.19 12.08
C SER A 89 3.52 -10.35 12.63
N SER A 90 3.75 -10.71 13.87
CA SER A 90 2.92 -11.64 14.62
C SER A 90 2.64 -11.08 16.02
N CYS A 91 1.44 -11.34 16.53
CA CYS A 91 1.03 -10.94 17.85
C CYS A 91 0.21 -12.03 18.51
N ASP A 92 0.68 -12.51 19.67
CA ASP A 92 -0.05 -13.48 20.49
C ASP A 92 -0.65 -12.79 21.70
N VAL A 93 -1.95 -12.92 21.86
CA VAL A 93 -2.69 -12.39 23.02
C VAL A 93 -3.34 -13.54 23.77
N SER A 94 -3.04 -13.67 25.04
CA SER A 94 -3.65 -14.71 25.88
C SER A 94 -4.13 -14.14 27.21
N HIS A 95 -5.25 -14.68 27.70
CA HIS A 95 -5.81 -14.35 29.00
C HIS A 95 -6.46 -15.60 29.63
N GLY A 96 -6.07 -15.94 30.84
CA GLY A 96 -6.55 -17.13 31.54
C GLY A 96 -6.07 -18.43 30.89
N ASP A 97 -6.86 -19.49 31.05
CA ASP A 97 -6.63 -20.81 30.43
C ASP A 97 -7.78 -21.11 29.45
N ALA A 98 -7.64 -20.61 28.23
CA ALA A 98 -8.63 -20.80 27.17
C ALA A 98 -8.84 -22.28 26.84
N SER A 99 -7.75 -23.08 26.84
CA SER A 99 -7.83 -24.51 26.51
C SER A 99 -8.62 -25.30 27.57
N ALA A 100 -8.40 -25.05 28.85
CA ALA A 100 -9.17 -25.68 29.91
C ALA A 100 -10.64 -25.22 29.89
N ALA A 101 -10.89 -23.93 29.70
CA ALA A 101 -12.25 -23.38 29.59
C ALA A 101 -13.00 -23.94 28.37
N MET A 102 -12.32 -24.08 27.23
CA MET A 102 -12.89 -24.66 26.00
C MET A 102 -13.31 -26.13 26.22
N LYS A 103 -12.47 -26.93 26.90
CA LYS A 103 -12.80 -28.32 27.24
C LYS A 103 -13.96 -28.47 28.21
N ALA A 104 -14.15 -27.49 29.08
CA ALA A 104 -15.22 -27.48 30.06
C ALA A 104 -16.53 -26.87 29.53
N ALA A 105 -16.51 -26.20 28.38
CA ALA A 105 -17.68 -25.56 27.80
C ALA A 105 -18.71 -26.60 27.35
N PRO A 106 -20.01 -26.43 27.72
CA PRO A 106 -21.09 -27.32 27.25
C PRO A 106 -21.24 -27.34 25.73
N HIS A 107 -21.02 -26.19 25.10
CA HIS A 107 -21.12 -26.02 23.65
C HIS A 107 -19.84 -25.41 23.09
N VAL A 108 -19.33 -25.97 22.01
CA VAL A 108 -18.21 -25.44 21.25
C VAL A 108 -18.66 -25.17 19.81
N ILE A 109 -18.47 -23.94 19.37
CA ILE A 109 -18.76 -23.48 18.02
C ILE A 109 -17.42 -23.26 17.31
N GLU A 110 -17.30 -23.82 16.12
CA GLU A 110 -16.09 -23.65 15.29
C GLU A 110 -16.45 -23.08 13.92
N GLY A 111 -15.61 -22.21 13.40
CA GLY A 111 -15.83 -21.64 12.09
C GLY A 111 -14.53 -21.18 11.42
N LEU A 112 -14.53 -21.25 10.11
CA LEU A 112 -13.51 -20.68 9.26
C LEU A 112 -14.14 -19.60 8.40
N TYR A 113 -13.68 -18.38 8.59
CA TYR A 113 -14.21 -17.19 7.94
C TYR A 113 -13.16 -16.60 7.01
N ARG A 114 -13.59 -16.06 5.87
CA ARG A 114 -12.73 -15.39 4.90
C ARG A 114 -13.33 -14.07 4.48
N SER A 115 -12.47 -13.07 4.29
CA SER A 115 -12.83 -11.83 3.61
C SER A 115 -11.87 -11.57 2.46
N GLY A 116 -12.38 -11.01 1.38
CA GLY A 116 -11.55 -10.54 0.26
C GLY A 116 -10.95 -9.16 0.53
N ALA A 117 -10.03 -8.76 -0.34
CA ALA A 117 -9.58 -7.37 -0.41
C ALA A 117 -10.78 -6.45 -0.64
N GLN A 118 -10.74 -5.27 -0.03
CA GLN A 118 -11.83 -4.29 -0.18
C GLN A 118 -11.28 -2.90 -0.47
N GLU A 119 -11.81 -2.31 -1.53
CA GLU A 119 -11.53 -0.95 -1.97
C GLU A 119 -12.33 0.08 -1.17
N HIS A 120 -11.74 1.25 -0.93
CA HIS A 120 -12.39 2.39 -0.28
C HIS A 120 -13.48 3.04 -1.14
N VAL A 121 -13.31 3.00 -2.46
CA VAL A 121 -14.24 3.50 -3.48
C VAL A 121 -14.72 4.95 -3.23
N TYR A 122 -13.81 5.84 -2.87
CA TYR A 122 -14.11 7.27 -2.87
C TYR A 122 -14.40 7.73 -4.30
N ILE A 123 -15.37 8.64 -4.46
CA ILE A 123 -15.82 9.06 -5.80
C ILE A 123 -14.75 9.84 -6.54
N GLU A 124 -14.01 10.71 -5.86
CA GLU A 124 -12.87 11.44 -6.44
C GLU A 124 -11.60 10.57 -6.40
N PRO A 125 -11.03 10.14 -7.55
CA PRO A 125 -9.77 9.40 -7.58
C PRO A 125 -8.60 10.18 -7.00
N GLN A 126 -7.44 9.52 -6.84
CA GLN A 126 -6.21 10.16 -6.42
C GLN A 126 -5.81 11.30 -7.37
N GLY A 127 -5.34 12.40 -6.82
CA GLY A 127 -4.93 13.55 -7.62
C GLY A 127 -4.01 14.51 -6.92
N ILE A 128 -2.86 14.80 -7.57
CA ILE A 128 -1.81 15.70 -7.08
C ILE A 128 -1.41 16.68 -8.18
N ILE A 129 -1.09 17.90 -7.77
CA ILE A 129 -0.33 18.87 -8.57
C ILE A 129 0.97 19.16 -7.82
N ALA A 130 2.10 18.99 -8.50
CA ALA A 130 3.42 19.35 -8.01
C ALA A 130 3.97 20.54 -8.81
N THR A 131 4.49 21.54 -8.13
CA THR A 131 5.03 22.78 -8.74
C THR A 131 6.44 23.02 -8.21
N PRO A 132 7.47 23.07 -9.09
CA PRO A 132 8.82 23.43 -8.66
C PRO A 132 8.83 24.86 -8.12
N THR A 133 9.63 25.09 -7.08
CA THR A 133 9.87 26.42 -6.54
C THR A 133 11.26 26.94 -6.98
N GLY A 134 11.42 28.24 -7.13
CA GLY A 134 12.65 28.81 -7.65
C GLY A 134 13.90 28.61 -6.79
N ASP A 135 13.74 28.06 -5.58
CA ASP A 135 14.80 27.71 -4.63
C ASP A 135 15.19 26.24 -4.64
N GLY A 136 14.73 25.49 -5.63
CA GLY A 136 14.96 24.04 -5.77
C GLY A 136 14.06 23.18 -4.88
N GLY A 137 13.00 23.76 -4.32
CA GLY A 137 11.96 23.03 -3.58
C GLY A 137 10.77 22.65 -4.45
N ILE A 138 9.75 22.10 -3.83
CA ILE A 138 8.54 21.60 -4.46
C ILE A 138 7.28 21.93 -3.64
N ASP A 139 6.28 22.52 -4.28
CA ASP A 139 4.94 22.71 -3.75
C ASP A 139 4.04 21.57 -4.22
N ILE A 140 3.45 20.84 -3.30
CA ILE A 140 2.48 19.76 -3.53
C ILE A 140 1.10 20.26 -3.12
N MET A 141 0.12 20.09 -4.00
CA MET A 141 -1.29 20.31 -3.69
C MET A 141 -2.12 19.14 -4.18
N GLY A 142 -2.96 18.58 -3.34
CA GLY A 142 -3.78 17.44 -3.73
C GLY A 142 -4.93 17.13 -2.82
N SER A 143 -5.73 16.18 -3.28
CA SER A 143 -6.78 15.56 -2.51
C SER A 143 -6.17 14.51 -1.59
N LEU A 144 -6.02 14.83 -0.32
CA LEU A 144 -5.37 13.98 0.70
C LEU A 144 -6.00 14.18 2.07
N GLN A 145 -5.93 13.15 2.91
CA GLN A 145 -6.45 13.17 4.28
C GLN A 145 -5.39 13.64 5.28
N CYS A 146 -4.14 13.24 5.08
CA CYS A 146 -3.04 13.45 6.02
C CYS A 146 -1.86 14.20 5.36
N PRO A 147 -1.92 15.55 5.22
CA PRO A 147 -0.85 16.32 4.56
C PRO A 147 0.51 16.20 5.24
N TYR A 148 0.54 15.93 6.54
CA TYR A 148 1.79 15.73 7.28
C TYR A 148 2.46 14.40 6.99
N TYR A 149 1.71 13.34 6.62
CA TYR A 149 2.29 12.08 6.16
C TYR A 149 3.03 12.31 4.84
N VAL A 150 2.36 12.91 3.87
CA VAL A 150 2.97 13.28 2.59
C VAL A 150 4.23 14.14 2.79
N HIS A 151 4.17 15.15 3.66
CA HIS A 151 5.33 16.00 3.96
C HIS A 151 6.48 15.18 4.56
N GLY A 152 6.19 14.33 5.55
CA GLY A 152 7.19 13.50 6.23
C GLY A 152 7.85 12.49 5.30
N ALA A 153 7.06 11.84 4.43
CA ALA A 153 7.55 10.87 3.46
C ALA A 153 8.42 11.50 2.35
N LEU A 154 8.07 12.70 1.89
CA LEU A 154 8.80 13.36 0.80
C LEU A 154 10.04 14.13 1.24
N SER A 155 10.08 14.64 2.47
CA SER A 155 11.21 15.46 2.96
C SER A 155 12.57 14.76 2.88
N PRO A 156 12.72 13.47 3.24
CA PRO A 156 13.99 12.76 3.08
C PRO A 156 14.42 12.59 1.62
N VAL A 157 13.46 12.55 0.69
CA VAL A 157 13.72 12.33 -0.75
C VAL A 157 14.15 13.62 -1.44
N PHE A 158 13.43 14.71 -1.18
CA PHE A 158 13.61 16.00 -1.89
C PHE A 158 14.39 17.05 -1.11
N GLY A 159 14.68 16.79 0.16
CA GLY A 159 15.45 17.66 1.07
C GLY A 159 14.57 18.35 2.12
N GLU A 160 15.11 18.40 3.33
CA GLU A 160 14.47 19.07 4.46
C GLU A 160 14.22 20.55 4.18
N GLY A 161 12.99 21.00 4.45
CA GLY A 161 12.57 22.38 4.20
C GLY A 161 12.32 22.72 2.72
N LYS A 162 12.47 21.76 1.80
CA LYS A 162 12.23 21.93 0.37
C LYS A 162 10.83 21.50 -0.07
N VAL A 163 10.11 20.77 0.76
CA VAL A 163 8.78 20.26 0.45
C VAL A 163 7.73 21.08 1.19
N ARG A 164 6.73 21.54 0.45
CA ARG A 164 5.51 22.13 1.03
C ARG A 164 4.30 21.35 0.55
N VAL A 165 3.39 21.02 1.47
CA VAL A 165 2.19 20.25 1.16
C VAL A 165 0.95 21.05 1.55
N ARG A 166 -0.01 21.11 0.64
CA ARG A 166 -1.30 21.75 0.84
C ARG A 166 -2.43 20.79 0.46
N GLN A 167 -3.32 20.59 1.41
CA GLN A 167 -4.53 19.83 1.16
C GLN A 167 -5.53 20.68 0.35
N ALA A 168 -6.02 20.13 -0.75
CA ALA A 168 -7.20 20.61 -1.45
C ALA A 168 -8.49 20.10 -0.81
N VAL A 169 -9.63 20.62 -1.23
CA VAL A 169 -10.92 20.02 -0.86
C VAL A 169 -10.96 18.58 -1.34
N THR A 170 -11.23 17.65 -0.43
CA THR A 170 -11.14 16.22 -0.67
C THR A 170 -12.53 15.63 -0.93
N GLY A 171 -12.71 15.02 -2.08
CA GLY A 171 -13.96 14.40 -2.54
C GLY A 171 -14.16 12.97 -2.03
N GLY A 172 -13.85 12.74 -0.75
CA GLY A 172 -13.87 11.45 -0.07
C GLY A 172 -12.49 10.80 0.00
N GLY A 173 -12.31 9.93 0.98
CA GLY A 173 -11.04 9.21 1.18
C GLY A 173 -11.27 7.90 1.94
N PHE A 174 -12.01 7.92 3.05
CA PHE A 174 -12.36 6.73 3.86
C PHE A 174 -11.14 5.89 4.29
N GLY A 175 -9.99 6.56 4.52
CA GLY A 175 -8.69 5.94 4.77
C GLY A 175 -7.80 5.77 3.53
N GLY A 176 -8.35 5.74 2.32
CA GLY A 176 -7.59 5.52 1.08
C GLY A 176 -6.81 6.73 0.56
N LYS A 177 -6.86 7.87 1.28
CA LYS A 177 -6.06 9.06 0.97
C LYS A 177 -5.25 9.54 2.19
N GLU A 178 -4.85 8.61 3.06
CA GLU A 178 -4.00 8.91 4.21
C GLU A 178 -2.52 8.81 3.83
N ASP A 179 -2.06 7.63 3.46
CA ASP A 179 -0.68 7.27 3.13
C ASP A 179 -0.43 7.22 1.61
N TYR A 180 -1.31 6.59 0.85
CA TYR A 180 -1.10 6.41 -0.59
C TYR A 180 -0.79 7.69 -1.38
N PRO A 181 -1.31 8.89 -1.04
CA PRO A 181 -0.91 10.13 -1.68
C PRO A 181 0.59 10.41 -1.69
N ASP A 182 1.38 9.77 -0.82
CA ASP A 182 2.83 9.92 -0.76
C ASP A 182 3.48 9.48 -2.08
N ILE A 183 3.07 8.31 -2.60
CA ILE A 183 3.54 7.76 -3.87
C ILE A 183 3.21 8.67 -5.04
N ILE A 184 1.95 9.05 -5.18
CA ILE A 184 1.52 9.88 -6.30
C ILE A 184 2.11 11.30 -6.21
N ALA A 185 2.34 11.80 -4.99
CA ALA A 185 3.02 13.07 -4.77
C ALA A 185 4.50 12.99 -5.14
N ALA A 186 5.19 11.91 -4.78
CA ALA A 186 6.57 11.66 -5.20
C ALA A 186 6.69 11.59 -6.72
N HIS A 187 5.81 10.84 -7.39
CA HIS A 187 5.78 10.74 -8.84
C HIS A 187 5.56 12.10 -9.52
N ALA A 188 4.59 12.87 -9.05
CA ALA A 188 4.32 14.21 -9.57
C ALA A 188 5.49 15.17 -9.34
N ALA A 189 6.14 15.10 -8.17
CA ALA A 189 7.30 15.92 -7.81
C ALA A 189 8.51 15.60 -8.70
N LEU A 190 8.85 14.33 -8.90
CA LEU A 190 9.93 13.90 -9.77
C LEU A 190 9.75 14.42 -11.20
N LEU A 191 8.54 14.27 -11.75
CA LEU A 191 8.21 14.77 -13.08
C LEU A 191 8.26 16.31 -13.16
N ALA A 192 7.79 16.99 -12.10
CA ALA A 192 7.77 18.45 -12.06
C ALA A 192 9.19 19.02 -12.02
N LEU A 193 10.08 18.45 -11.20
CA LEU A 193 11.49 18.84 -11.12
C LEU A 193 12.22 18.54 -12.44
N ALA A 194 11.99 17.36 -13.03
CA ALA A 194 12.61 17.00 -14.30
C ALA A 194 12.15 17.86 -15.49
N ALA A 195 10.91 18.36 -15.46
CA ALA A 195 10.35 19.20 -16.50
C ALA A 195 10.56 20.71 -16.24
N ASP A 196 10.98 21.10 -15.03
CA ASP A 196 10.99 22.48 -14.52
C ASP A 196 9.64 23.19 -14.77
N ARG A 197 8.54 22.49 -14.51
CA ARG A 197 7.17 22.96 -14.75
C ARG A 197 6.18 22.28 -13.79
N PRO A 198 5.04 22.92 -13.53
CA PRO A 198 3.95 22.25 -12.81
C PRO A 198 3.51 20.98 -13.53
N VAL A 199 3.36 19.89 -12.79
CA VAL A 199 2.84 18.61 -13.25
C VAL A 199 1.61 18.25 -12.46
N LYS A 200 0.56 17.88 -13.18
CA LYS A 200 -0.69 17.33 -12.63
C LYS A 200 -0.76 15.83 -12.93
N LEU A 201 -0.86 15.01 -11.89
CA LEU A 201 -1.06 13.58 -11.97
C LEU A 201 -2.40 13.25 -11.33
N ILE A 202 -3.31 12.71 -12.11
CA ILE A 202 -4.65 12.29 -11.65
C ILE A 202 -4.91 10.91 -12.21
N TYR A 203 -5.21 9.96 -11.32
CA TYR A 203 -5.60 8.61 -11.69
C TYR A 203 -6.97 8.60 -12.35
N ASP A 204 -7.16 7.74 -13.32
CA ASP A 204 -8.51 7.34 -13.69
C ASP A 204 -9.03 6.26 -12.73
N ARG A 205 -10.30 5.89 -12.86
CA ARG A 205 -10.90 4.94 -11.92
C ARG A 205 -10.26 3.55 -12.00
N HIS A 206 -9.80 3.12 -13.17
CA HIS A 206 -9.12 1.84 -13.32
C HIS A 206 -7.76 1.82 -12.62
N GLU A 207 -6.97 2.86 -12.83
CA GLU A 207 -5.68 3.02 -12.19
C GLU A 207 -5.83 3.14 -10.67
N ASP A 208 -6.79 3.93 -10.21
CA ASP A 208 -7.10 4.10 -8.79
C ASP A 208 -7.45 2.76 -8.11
N LEU A 209 -8.37 1.99 -8.71
CA LEU A 209 -8.77 0.68 -8.18
C LEU A 209 -7.66 -0.37 -8.17
N ARG A 210 -6.67 -0.26 -9.05
CA ARG A 210 -5.59 -1.26 -9.17
C ARG A 210 -4.36 -0.90 -8.35
N ALA A 211 -3.98 0.37 -8.34
CA ALA A 211 -2.72 0.82 -7.78
C ALA A 211 -2.80 1.18 -6.29
N THR A 212 -3.97 1.58 -5.79
CA THR A 212 -4.10 2.04 -4.39
C THR A 212 -4.19 0.90 -3.39
N THR A 213 -3.90 1.21 -2.14
CA THR A 213 -4.00 0.27 -1.01
C THR A 213 -5.43 -0.24 -0.82
N LYS A 214 -5.55 -1.46 -0.31
CA LYS A 214 -6.81 -2.15 -0.05
C LYS A 214 -6.87 -2.60 1.41
N ARG A 215 -8.08 -2.78 1.93
CA ARG A 215 -8.20 -3.60 3.13
C ARG A 215 -7.74 -5.01 2.79
N HIS A 216 -6.84 -5.54 3.57
CA HIS A 216 -6.24 -6.85 3.36
C HIS A 216 -7.28 -7.97 3.37
N PRO A 217 -7.15 -8.97 2.50
CA PRO A 217 -7.91 -10.20 2.64
C PRO A 217 -7.53 -10.90 3.94
N SER A 218 -8.47 -11.63 4.52
CA SER A 218 -8.25 -12.32 5.79
C SER A 218 -8.77 -13.74 5.80
N ARG A 219 -8.12 -14.56 6.62
CA ARG A 219 -8.53 -15.91 6.99
C ARG A 219 -8.56 -15.99 8.51
N VAL A 220 -9.74 -16.27 9.06
CA VAL A 220 -9.95 -16.33 10.50
C VAL A 220 -10.50 -17.70 10.87
N GLN A 221 -9.74 -18.47 11.65
CA GLN A 221 -10.23 -19.67 12.29
C GLN A 221 -10.62 -19.36 13.72
N LEU A 222 -11.86 -19.66 14.08
CA LEU A 222 -12.43 -19.32 15.37
C LEU A 222 -12.99 -20.57 16.05
N ARG A 223 -12.72 -20.71 17.34
CA ARG A 223 -13.40 -21.63 18.25
C ARG A 223 -13.93 -20.84 19.45
N ALA A 224 -15.18 -21.01 19.76
CA ALA A 224 -15.85 -20.36 20.90
C ALA A 224 -16.54 -21.39 21.77
N GLY A 225 -16.18 -21.42 23.05
CA GLY A 225 -16.87 -22.20 24.09
C GLY A 225 -17.92 -21.32 24.78
N VAL A 226 -19.17 -21.78 24.82
CA VAL A 226 -20.29 -21.06 25.44
C VAL A 226 -21.06 -21.96 26.40
N ASP A 227 -21.72 -21.35 27.41
CA ASP A 227 -22.65 -22.06 28.30
C ASP A 227 -24.07 -22.18 27.69
N ASP A 228 -24.99 -22.80 28.46
CA ASP A 228 -26.36 -23.02 28.02
C ASP A 228 -27.16 -21.71 27.87
N ASP A 229 -26.71 -20.63 28.46
CA ASP A 229 -27.30 -19.29 28.33
C ASP A 229 -26.66 -18.45 27.21
N GLY A 230 -25.68 -19.01 26.50
CA GLY A 230 -24.97 -18.36 25.40
C GLY A 230 -23.85 -17.42 25.85
N LYS A 231 -23.44 -17.47 27.11
CA LYS A 231 -22.32 -16.67 27.61
C LYS A 231 -21.00 -17.24 27.14
N LEU A 232 -20.12 -16.40 26.62
CA LEU A 232 -18.78 -16.77 26.18
C LEU A 232 -17.91 -17.16 27.39
N LEU A 233 -17.37 -18.39 27.35
CA LEU A 233 -16.48 -18.96 28.38
C LEU A 233 -15.03 -19.01 27.89
N ALA A 234 -14.82 -19.29 26.61
CA ALA A 234 -13.52 -19.37 25.98
C ALA A 234 -13.57 -18.91 24.54
N LEU A 235 -12.46 -18.34 24.06
CA LEU A 235 -12.28 -17.96 22.66
C LEU A 235 -10.85 -18.30 22.23
N GLU A 236 -10.73 -18.99 21.10
CA GLU A 236 -9.47 -19.20 20.39
C GLU A 236 -9.64 -18.67 18.97
N VAL A 237 -8.70 -17.83 18.53
CA VAL A 237 -8.75 -17.21 17.20
C VAL A 237 -7.37 -17.25 16.57
N ASP A 238 -7.26 -17.87 15.39
CA ASP A 238 -6.11 -17.71 14.50
C ASP A 238 -6.51 -16.76 13.36
N PHE A 239 -5.81 -15.65 13.27
CA PHE A 239 -6.12 -14.58 12.34
C PHE A 239 -4.94 -14.30 11.43
N PHE A 240 -5.13 -14.54 10.14
CA PHE A 240 -4.15 -14.27 9.09
C PHE A 240 -4.64 -13.14 8.19
N LEU A 241 -3.75 -12.21 7.89
CA LEU A 241 -3.92 -11.13 6.92
C LEU A 241 -2.86 -11.29 5.82
N ASP A 242 -3.22 -10.89 4.61
CA ASP A 242 -2.29 -10.78 3.49
C ASP A 242 -1.43 -9.51 3.65
#